data_886a7ca1ab3a24baf8ddf05eb16c65cc
#
_entry.id   886a7ca1ab3a24baf8ddf05eb16c65cc
#
_cell.length_a   1.000
_cell.length_b   1.000
_cell.length_c   1.000
_cell.angle_alpha   90.00
_cell.angle_beta   90.00
_cell.angle_gamma   90.00
#
_symmetry.space_group_name_H-M   'P 1'
#
loop_
_entity.id
_entity.type
_entity.pdbx_description
1 polymer ?
#
loop_
_entity_poly.entity_id
_entity_poly.type
_entity_poly.pdbx_seq_one_letter_code
_entity_poly.pdbx_strand_id
1 'polypeptide(L)'
;LLKRIDKLTAKRREAESKVDSLESEVAKLRAELDAKEELPTVPASDASNPYSHLNSVQAVEKELDQAEEVLEWCEDNADGAVVKNSKGEEIEYSAEDIRGVKKNARKALKRHLPKRLEYLKEESEVAGQVEEVFPYWKDKSSQSYQEAMQILRNRPDLRNHPTWKADVSMFLLGLQSYREMVNNTGGKKAAKKEVKAAPKQPAA
;
A
#
# COMPACT_ATOMS: atom_id res chain seq x y z
N LEU A 1 9.99 35.18 -46.40
CA LEU A 1 9.74 33.73 -46.37
C LEU A 1 10.76 33.01 -45.47
N LEU A 2 12.08 33.18 -45.64
CA LEU A 2 13.13 32.51 -44.87
C LEU A 2 12.98 32.73 -43.36
N LYS A 3 12.83 33.97 -42.87
CA LYS A 3 12.64 34.30 -41.45
C LYS A 3 11.40 33.61 -40.82
N ARG A 4 10.40 33.27 -41.62
CA ARG A 4 9.19 32.58 -41.11
C ARG A 4 9.42 31.09 -41.02
N ILE A 5 10.23 30.52 -41.90
CA ILE A 5 10.67 29.12 -41.88
C ILE A 5 11.58 28.89 -40.66
N ASP A 6 12.55 29.76 -40.43
CA ASP A 6 13.46 29.70 -39.30
C ASP A 6 12.71 29.75 -37.96
N LYS A 7 11.70 30.62 -37.84
CA LYS A 7 10.86 30.74 -36.65
C LYS A 7 9.99 29.49 -36.43
N LEU A 8 9.49 28.87 -37.48
CA LEU A 8 8.72 27.64 -37.37
C LEU A 8 9.62 26.44 -37.05
N THR A 9 10.81 26.38 -37.61
CA THR A 9 11.81 25.34 -37.30
C THR A 9 12.31 25.45 -35.87
N ALA A 10 12.53 26.67 -35.34
CA ALA A 10 12.88 26.89 -33.95
C ALA A 10 11.78 26.44 -32.98
N LYS A 11 10.51 26.81 -33.30
CA LYS A 11 9.37 26.36 -32.48
C LYS A 11 9.16 24.85 -32.53
N ARG A 12 9.41 24.21 -33.67
CA ARG A 12 9.35 22.77 -33.80
C ARG A 12 10.39 22.07 -32.91
N ARG A 13 11.66 22.54 -32.99
CA ARG A 13 12.74 22.01 -32.13
C ARG A 13 12.47 22.22 -30.64
N GLU A 14 11.91 23.37 -30.27
CA GLU A 14 11.51 23.63 -28.88
C GLU A 14 10.36 22.69 -28.43
N ALA A 15 9.39 22.43 -29.30
CA ALA A 15 8.31 21.48 -29.02
C ALA A 15 8.83 20.03 -28.93
N GLU A 16 9.72 19.62 -29.84
CA GLU A 16 10.37 18.31 -29.83
C GLU A 16 11.18 18.13 -28.53
N SER A 17 11.97 19.11 -28.12
CA SER A 17 12.72 19.07 -26.84
C SER A 17 11.81 19.01 -25.60
N LYS A 18 10.64 19.66 -25.63
CA LYS A 18 9.65 19.56 -24.56
C LYS A 18 8.99 18.18 -24.51
N VAL A 19 8.73 17.57 -25.67
CA VAL A 19 8.19 16.20 -25.77
C VAL A 19 9.21 15.21 -25.17
N ASP A 20 10.48 15.28 -25.57
CA ASP A 20 11.54 14.41 -25.05
C ASP A 20 11.70 14.55 -23.51
N SER A 21 11.60 15.80 -23.01
CA SER A 21 11.64 16.07 -21.57
C SER A 21 10.44 15.45 -20.83
N LEU A 22 9.24 15.62 -21.37
CA LEU A 22 8.01 15.07 -20.80
C LEU A 22 7.99 13.54 -20.87
N GLU A 23 8.47 12.94 -21.95
CA GLU A 23 8.60 11.49 -22.07
C GLU A 23 9.57 10.92 -21.03
N SER A 24 10.70 11.61 -20.80
CA SER A 24 11.65 11.24 -19.73
C SER A 24 11.03 11.35 -18.34
N GLU A 25 10.24 12.40 -18.10
CA GLU A 25 9.54 12.60 -16.82
C GLU A 25 8.44 11.56 -16.62
N VAL A 26 7.66 11.25 -17.65
CA VAL A 26 6.66 10.17 -17.63
C VAL A 26 7.32 8.81 -17.38
N ALA A 27 8.48 8.53 -18.01
CA ALA A 27 9.22 7.30 -17.76
C ALA A 27 9.72 7.21 -16.31
N LYS A 28 10.23 8.32 -15.74
CA LYS A 28 10.61 8.37 -14.32
C LYS A 28 9.43 8.18 -13.38
N LEU A 29 8.33 8.88 -13.64
CA LEU A 29 7.11 8.75 -12.82
C LEU A 29 6.52 7.34 -12.91
N ARG A 30 6.56 6.71 -14.08
CA ARG A 30 6.15 5.30 -14.21
C ARG A 30 7.07 4.36 -13.44
N ALA A 31 8.39 4.53 -13.53
CA ALA A 31 9.33 3.75 -12.75
C ALA A 31 9.16 3.96 -11.23
N GLU A 32 8.84 5.18 -10.79
CA GLU A 32 8.50 5.47 -9.39
C GLU A 32 7.15 4.88 -8.97
N LEU A 33 6.16 4.84 -9.88
CA LEU A 33 4.88 4.18 -9.65
C LEU A 33 5.06 2.66 -9.54
N ASP A 34 5.79 2.07 -10.50
CA ASP A 34 6.10 0.64 -10.50
C ASP A 34 6.91 0.24 -9.24
N ALA A 35 7.84 1.10 -8.81
CA ALA A 35 8.56 0.92 -7.54
C ALA A 35 7.67 1.07 -6.29
N LYS A 36 6.59 1.84 -6.38
CA LYS A 36 5.55 1.93 -5.33
C LYS A 36 4.52 0.82 -5.42
N GLU A 37 4.26 0.28 -6.62
CA GLU A 37 3.34 -0.86 -6.84
C GLU A 37 3.90 -2.21 -6.39
N GLU A 38 5.17 -2.30 -6.00
CA GLU A 38 5.73 -3.54 -5.43
C GLU A 38 5.13 -3.94 -4.06
N LEU A 39 4.40 -3.05 -3.43
CA LEU A 39 3.54 -3.43 -2.31
C LEU A 39 2.22 -3.95 -2.89
N PRO A 40 1.85 -5.22 -2.68
CA PRO A 40 0.53 -5.70 -3.08
C PRO A 40 -0.51 -4.73 -2.55
N THR A 41 -1.30 -4.15 -3.46
CA THR A 41 -2.44 -3.30 -3.11
C THR A 41 -3.28 -4.05 -2.09
N VAL A 42 -3.35 -3.49 -0.91
CA VAL A 42 -4.06 -4.08 0.23
C VAL A 42 -5.53 -4.19 -0.15
N PRO A 43 -6.11 -5.39 -0.16
CA PRO A 43 -7.53 -5.45 0.11
C PRO A 43 -7.65 -4.92 1.54
N ALA A 44 -8.43 -3.90 1.70
CA ALA A 44 -8.63 -3.25 2.97
C ALA A 44 -9.04 -4.23 4.05
N SER A 45 -8.54 -4.00 5.24
CA SER A 45 -8.88 -4.73 6.46
C SER A 45 -10.38 -4.77 6.78
N ASP A 46 -11.17 -4.04 6.03
CA ASP A 46 -12.62 -4.10 6.02
C ASP A 46 -13.04 -3.96 4.55
N ALA A 47 -13.27 -5.08 3.86
CA ALA A 47 -13.81 -5.09 2.49
C ALA A 47 -15.14 -4.33 2.39
N SER A 48 -15.74 -3.96 3.54
CA SER A 48 -16.92 -3.15 3.66
C SER A 48 -16.64 -1.65 3.80
N ASN A 49 -15.36 -1.24 4.01
CA ASN A 49 -15.01 0.18 4.16
C ASN A 49 -14.63 0.80 2.80
N PRO A 50 -15.48 1.68 2.23
CA PRO A 50 -15.22 2.30 0.93
C PRO A 50 -13.97 3.19 0.91
N TYR A 51 -13.44 3.60 2.07
CA TYR A 51 -12.25 4.45 2.22
C TYR A 51 -10.96 3.69 2.49
N SER A 52 -10.99 2.40 2.31
CA SER A 52 -9.82 1.52 2.50
C SER A 52 -8.63 1.83 1.58
N HIS A 53 -8.89 2.46 0.45
CA HIS A 53 -7.87 2.89 -0.52
C HIS A 53 -7.03 4.09 -0.03
N LEU A 54 -7.47 4.82 1.00
CA LEU A 54 -6.71 5.94 1.57
C LEU A 54 -5.53 5.41 2.38
N ASN A 55 -4.30 5.77 1.98
CA ASN A 55 -3.06 5.22 2.53
C ASN A 55 -2.29 6.21 3.42
N SER A 56 -2.86 7.36 3.75
CA SER A 56 -2.23 8.33 4.63
C SER A 56 -3.25 9.00 5.54
N VAL A 57 -2.80 9.40 6.73
CA VAL A 57 -3.61 10.14 7.71
C VAL A 57 -4.15 11.42 7.09
N GLN A 58 -3.29 12.17 6.37
CA GLN A 58 -3.70 13.42 5.72
C GLN A 58 -4.80 13.22 4.65
N ALA A 59 -4.74 12.10 3.91
CA ALA A 59 -5.79 11.79 2.93
C ALA A 59 -7.13 11.51 3.61
N VAL A 60 -7.11 10.83 4.77
CA VAL A 60 -8.33 10.56 5.55
C VAL A 60 -8.87 11.84 6.17
N GLU A 61 -8.01 12.71 6.71
CA GLU A 61 -8.40 14.02 7.28
C GLU A 61 -9.07 14.89 6.21
N LYS A 62 -8.48 14.95 5.02
CA LYS A 62 -9.09 15.68 3.90
C LYS A 62 -10.47 15.14 3.51
N GLU A 63 -10.65 13.83 3.51
CA GLU A 63 -11.97 13.22 3.25
C GLU A 63 -12.96 13.47 4.39
N LEU A 64 -12.50 13.60 5.65
CA LEU A 64 -13.33 14.01 6.76
C LEU A 64 -13.88 15.42 6.54
N ASP A 65 -12.99 16.38 6.23
CA ASP A 65 -13.37 17.77 5.95
C ASP A 65 -14.39 17.83 4.78
N GLN A 66 -14.13 17.10 3.69
CA GLN A 66 -15.05 17.03 2.55
C GLN A 66 -16.40 16.41 2.92
N ALA A 67 -16.42 15.40 3.77
CA ALA A 67 -17.67 14.78 4.20
C ALA A 67 -18.47 15.70 5.14
N GLU A 68 -17.81 16.57 5.91
CA GLU A 68 -18.44 17.62 6.71
C GLU A 68 -19.05 18.71 5.82
N GLU A 69 -18.31 19.21 4.82
CA GLU A 69 -18.81 20.17 3.84
C GLU A 69 -20.04 19.64 3.10
N VAL A 70 -20.00 18.36 2.69
CA VAL A 70 -21.15 17.70 2.04
C VAL A 70 -22.34 17.63 2.99
N LEU A 71 -22.11 17.38 4.27
CA LEU A 71 -23.17 17.32 5.27
C LEU A 71 -23.83 18.69 5.47
N GLU A 72 -23.05 19.77 5.60
CA GLU A 72 -23.53 21.14 5.67
C GLU A 72 -24.33 21.52 4.44
N TRP A 73 -23.77 21.23 3.24
CA TRP A 73 -24.50 21.49 1.99
C TRP A 73 -25.86 20.77 1.94
N CYS A 74 -25.92 19.52 2.41
CA CYS A 74 -27.18 18.78 2.47
C CYS A 74 -28.17 19.36 3.49
N GLU A 75 -27.71 20.06 4.54
CA GLU A 75 -28.53 20.71 5.52
C GLU A 75 -29.16 21.99 4.98
N ASP A 76 -28.35 22.76 4.25
CA ASP A 76 -28.77 24.00 3.60
C ASP A 76 -29.73 23.77 2.42
N ASN A 77 -29.68 22.62 1.78
CA ASN A 77 -30.46 22.33 0.57
C ASN A 77 -31.46 21.17 0.77
N ALA A 78 -32.04 21.05 1.96
CA ALA A 78 -32.84 19.88 2.34
C ALA A 78 -34.07 19.62 1.43
N ASP A 79 -34.62 20.68 0.80
CA ASP A 79 -35.82 20.64 -0.05
C ASP A 79 -35.52 20.36 -1.52
N GLY A 80 -34.23 20.33 -1.93
CA GLY A 80 -33.74 20.14 -3.29
C GLY A 80 -32.77 21.25 -3.71
N ALA A 81 -31.94 20.99 -4.68
CA ALA A 81 -30.98 21.95 -5.22
C ALA A 81 -30.67 21.71 -6.71
N VAL A 82 -30.35 22.79 -7.43
CA VAL A 82 -29.76 22.71 -8.76
C VAL A 82 -28.31 23.16 -8.69
N VAL A 83 -27.41 22.29 -9.05
CA VAL A 83 -25.95 22.52 -8.99
C VAL A 83 -25.37 22.47 -10.38
N LYS A 84 -24.46 23.38 -10.70
CA LYS A 84 -23.67 23.31 -11.95
C LYS A 84 -22.43 22.48 -11.73
N ASN A 85 -22.26 21.44 -12.55
CA ASN A 85 -21.03 20.65 -12.55
C ASN A 85 -19.86 21.43 -13.19
N SER A 86 -18.65 20.85 -13.12
CA SER A 86 -17.43 21.45 -13.70
C SER A 86 -17.49 21.67 -15.22
N LYS A 87 -18.47 21.07 -15.92
CA LYS A 87 -18.73 21.23 -17.35
C LYS A 87 -19.81 22.28 -17.66
N GLY A 88 -20.40 22.90 -16.61
CA GLY A 88 -21.47 23.88 -16.73
C GLY A 88 -22.87 23.28 -16.92
N GLU A 89 -23.02 21.96 -16.84
CA GLU A 89 -24.32 21.28 -16.92
C GLU A 89 -25.06 21.40 -15.59
N GLU A 90 -26.34 21.66 -15.62
CA GLU A 90 -27.18 21.74 -14.44
C GLU A 90 -27.63 20.34 -14.02
N ILE A 91 -27.32 19.97 -12.77
CA ILE A 91 -27.74 18.73 -12.13
C ILE A 91 -28.76 19.10 -11.06
N GLU A 92 -29.96 18.57 -11.18
CA GLU A 92 -31.04 18.73 -10.20
C GLU A 92 -30.98 17.59 -9.18
N TYR A 93 -30.91 17.95 -7.91
CA TYR A 93 -31.01 17.02 -6.78
C TYR A 93 -32.37 17.15 -6.12
N SER A 94 -33.12 16.06 -6.09
CA SER A 94 -34.37 16.00 -5.34
C SER A 94 -34.11 15.95 -3.82
N ALA A 95 -35.12 16.27 -3.04
CA ALA A 95 -35.05 16.12 -1.58
C ALA A 95 -34.74 14.67 -1.13
N GLU A 96 -35.07 13.66 -1.94
CA GLU A 96 -34.75 12.26 -1.68
C GLU A 96 -33.29 11.95 -1.95
N ASP A 97 -32.73 12.48 -3.04
CA ASP A 97 -31.31 12.36 -3.35
C ASP A 97 -30.44 12.99 -2.26
N ILE A 98 -30.80 14.19 -1.82
CA ILE A 98 -30.09 14.89 -0.75
C ILE A 98 -30.15 14.11 0.56
N ARG A 99 -31.28 13.51 0.90
CA ARG A 99 -31.37 12.61 2.08
C ARG A 99 -30.46 11.40 1.94
N GLY A 100 -30.33 10.84 0.73
CA GLY A 100 -29.41 9.75 0.42
C GLY A 100 -27.95 10.15 0.62
N VAL A 101 -27.55 11.30 0.06
CA VAL A 101 -26.19 11.86 0.19
C VAL A 101 -25.89 12.15 1.67
N LYS A 102 -26.79 12.81 2.38
CA LYS A 102 -26.68 13.10 3.83
C LYS A 102 -26.45 11.84 4.67
N LYS A 103 -27.19 10.76 4.37
CA LYS A 103 -27.04 9.48 5.05
C LYS A 103 -25.66 8.87 4.82
N ASN A 104 -25.14 8.99 3.60
CA ASN A 104 -23.81 8.45 3.25
C ASN A 104 -22.69 9.28 3.90
N ALA A 105 -22.77 10.61 3.85
CA ALA A 105 -21.83 11.50 4.54
C ALA A 105 -21.79 11.23 6.06
N ARG A 106 -22.95 11.06 6.70
CA ARG A 106 -23.01 10.68 8.12
C ARG A 106 -22.39 9.32 8.42
N LYS A 107 -22.52 8.33 7.52
CA LYS A 107 -21.86 7.03 7.68
C LYS A 107 -20.35 7.15 7.53
N ALA A 108 -19.89 7.95 6.55
CA ALA A 108 -18.47 8.22 6.36
C ALA A 108 -17.86 8.83 7.62
N LEU A 109 -18.44 9.92 8.13
CA LEU A 109 -17.96 10.65 9.30
C LEU A 109 -17.99 9.83 10.60
N LYS A 110 -19.06 9.04 10.82
CA LYS A 110 -19.26 8.36 12.11
C LYS A 110 -18.66 6.96 12.16
N ARG A 111 -18.38 6.34 11.02
CA ARG A 111 -17.99 4.92 10.99
C ARG A 111 -16.75 4.65 10.15
N HIS A 112 -16.77 5.05 8.88
CA HIS A 112 -15.78 4.56 7.91
C HIS A 112 -14.45 5.28 8.02
N LEU A 113 -14.47 6.61 8.00
CA LEU A 113 -13.26 7.44 8.08
C LEU A 113 -12.55 7.34 9.44
N PRO A 114 -13.25 7.40 10.61
CA PRO A 114 -12.60 7.21 11.89
C PRO A 114 -11.91 5.87 12.03
N LYS A 115 -12.55 4.78 11.60
CA LYS A 115 -11.92 3.46 11.59
C LYS A 115 -10.65 3.40 10.73
N ARG A 116 -10.67 4.06 9.56
CA ARG A 116 -9.50 4.10 8.69
C ARG A 116 -8.38 4.92 9.31
N LEU A 117 -8.72 6.03 9.94
CA LEU A 117 -7.77 6.88 10.65
C LEU A 117 -7.09 6.13 11.80
N GLU A 118 -7.86 5.42 12.61
CA GLU A 118 -7.37 4.59 13.70
C GLU A 118 -6.41 3.51 13.19
N TYR A 119 -6.80 2.78 12.15
CA TYR A 119 -5.96 1.78 11.50
C TYR A 119 -4.60 2.36 11.04
N LEU A 120 -4.61 3.51 10.34
CA LEU A 120 -3.39 4.13 9.84
C LEU A 120 -2.47 4.65 10.94
N LYS A 121 -3.05 5.17 12.03
CA LYS A 121 -2.27 5.61 13.21
C LYS A 121 -1.61 4.42 13.90
N GLU A 122 -2.35 3.35 14.15
CA GLU A 122 -1.83 2.13 14.76
C GLU A 122 -0.78 1.47 13.85
N GLU A 123 -1.04 1.37 12.53
CA GLU A 123 -0.07 0.85 11.57
C GLU A 123 1.24 1.64 11.59
N SER A 124 1.17 2.97 11.63
CA SER A 124 2.36 3.83 11.68
C SER A 124 3.16 3.67 12.97
N GLU A 125 2.48 3.57 14.11
CA GLU A 125 3.12 3.36 15.41
C GLU A 125 3.83 2.02 15.49
N VAL A 126 3.11 0.94 15.14
CA VAL A 126 3.68 -0.42 15.12
C VAL A 126 4.81 -0.52 14.10
N ALA A 127 4.66 0.08 12.91
CA ALA A 127 5.71 0.06 11.90
C ALA A 127 7.01 0.67 12.41
N GLY A 128 6.95 1.79 13.14
CA GLY A 128 8.13 2.43 13.74
C GLY A 128 8.85 1.49 14.72
N GLN A 129 8.11 0.88 15.64
CA GLN A 129 8.66 -0.06 16.64
C GLN A 129 9.28 -1.30 15.97
N VAL A 130 8.60 -1.84 14.96
CA VAL A 130 9.06 -3.04 14.23
C VAL A 130 10.33 -2.74 13.44
N GLU A 131 10.45 -1.56 12.83
CA GLU A 131 11.64 -1.16 12.08
C GLU A 131 12.89 -0.92 12.97
N GLU A 132 12.69 -0.66 14.26
CA GLU A 132 13.78 -0.60 15.22
C GLU A 132 14.28 -2.01 15.58
N VAL A 133 13.37 -2.96 15.79
CA VAL A 133 13.70 -4.36 16.14
C VAL A 133 14.17 -5.16 14.91
N PHE A 134 13.59 -4.89 13.75
CA PHE A 134 13.87 -5.59 12.50
C PHE A 134 14.35 -4.60 11.41
N PRO A 135 15.63 -4.21 11.43
CA PRO A 135 16.16 -3.17 10.52
C PRO A 135 16.05 -3.47 9.03
N TYR A 136 15.84 -4.75 8.68
CA TYR A 136 15.70 -5.15 7.27
C TYR A 136 14.49 -4.50 6.57
N TRP A 137 13.50 -4.00 7.32
CA TRP A 137 12.39 -3.25 6.73
C TRP A 137 12.83 -1.93 6.07
N LYS A 138 13.97 -1.37 6.49
CA LYS A 138 14.58 -0.16 5.91
C LYS A 138 15.45 -0.46 4.69
N ASP A 139 15.87 -1.73 4.53
CA ASP A 139 16.73 -2.17 3.42
C ASP A 139 15.98 -3.13 2.49
N LYS A 140 15.41 -2.57 1.41
CA LYS A 140 14.67 -3.35 0.39
C LYS A 140 15.52 -4.38 -0.35
N SER A 141 16.86 -4.23 -0.34
CA SER A 141 17.79 -5.15 -0.99
C SER A 141 18.11 -6.38 -0.14
N SER A 142 17.80 -6.35 1.16
CA SER A 142 18.08 -7.44 2.08
C SER A 142 17.28 -8.69 1.75
N GLN A 143 17.88 -9.85 1.94
CA GLN A 143 17.21 -11.14 1.74
C GLN A 143 15.98 -11.28 2.64
N SER A 144 16.07 -10.83 3.90
CA SER A 144 14.96 -10.90 4.84
C SER A 144 13.77 -10.04 4.39
N TYR A 145 14.01 -8.86 3.77
CA TYR A 145 12.95 -8.06 3.17
C TYR A 145 12.28 -8.80 2.01
N GLN A 146 13.04 -9.42 1.12
CA GLN A 146 12.51 -10.18 -0.02
C GLN A 146 11.68 -11.38 0.45
N GLU A 147 12.14 -12.11 1.47
CA GLU A 147 11.39 -13.22 2.07
C GLU A 147 10.09 -12.71 2.74
N ALA A 148 10.13 -11.58 3.46
CA ALA A 148 8.95 -10.94 4.04
C ALA A 148 7.92 -10.54 2.98
N MET A 149 8.38 -9.95 1.87
CA MET A 149 7.51 -9.60 0.74
C MET A 149 6.90 -10.83 0.07
N GLN A 150 7.63 -11.94 -0.01
CA GLN A 150 7.10 -13.19 -0.54
C GLN A 150 6.02 -13.79 0.37
N ILE A 151 6.18 -13.68 1.69
CA ILE A 151 5.15 -14.08 2.66
C ILE A 151 3.87 -13.27 2.41
N LEU A 152 3.99 -11.94 2.26
CA LEU A 152 2.85 -11.06 2.01
C LEU A 152 2.14 -11.33 0.67
N ARG A 153 2.90 -11.71 -0.38
CA ARG A 153 2.31 -12.14 -1.66
C ARG A 153 1.48 -13.41 -1.50
N ASN A 154 1.95 -14.35 -0.69
CA ASN A 154 1.26 -15.62 -0.44
C ASN A 154 0.11 -15.49 0.59
N ARG A 155 0.18 -14.51 1.46
CA ARG A 155 -0.75 -14.25 2.56
C ARG A 155 -1.13 -12.77 2.61
N PRO A 156 -1.88 -12.27 1.60
CA PRO A 156 -2.28 -10.87 1.54
C PRO A 156 -3.23 -10.48 2.69
N ASP A 157 -3.90 -11.47 3.30
CA ASP A 157 -4.77 -11.32 4.46
C ASP A 157 -4.04 -10.74 5.69
N LEU A 158 -2.73 -10.97 5.83
CA LEU A 158 -1.94 -10.42 6.94
C LEU A 158 -1.98 -8.88 6.96
N ARG A 159 -2.06 -8.23 5.80
CA ARG A 159 -2.15 -6.77 5.73
C ARG A 159 -3.50 -6.19 6.18
N ASN A 160 -4.46 -7.02 6.50
CA ASN A 160 -5.73 -6.58 7.04
C ASN A 160 -5.62 -6.07 8.49
N HIS A 161 -4.54 -6.35 9.17
CA HIS A 161 -4.28 -5.89 10.52
C HIS A 161 -3.22 -4.78 10.52
N PRO A 162 -3.32 -3.76 11.38
CA PRO A 162 -2.31 -2.70 11.48
C PRO A 162 -0.95 -3.25 11.95
N THR A 163 -0.95 -4.40 12.64
CA THR A 163 0.23 -5.11 13.14
C THR A 163 0.96 -5.96 12.09
N TRP A 164 0.54 -5.92 10.82
CA TRP A 164 1.02 -6.85 9.78
C TRP A 164 2.55 -6.94 9.64
N LYS A 165 3.28 -5.83 9.83
CA LYS A 165 4.75 -5.85 9.80
C LYS A 165 5.32 -6.69 10.94
N ALA A 166 4.75 -6.57 12.13
CA ALA A 166 5.14 -7.38 13.28
C ALA A 166 4.85 -8.86 13.03
N ASP A 167 3.65 -9.17 12.55
CA ASP A 167 3.20 -10.54 12.28
C ASP A 167 4.09 -11.23 11.24
N VAL A 168 4.41 -10.54 10.15
CA VAL A 168 5.34 -11.04 9.11
C VAL A 168 6.74 -11.22 9.67
N SER A 169 7.22 -10.30 10.50
CA SER A 169 8.56 -10.39 11.11
C SER A 169 8.67 -11.59 12.04
N MET A 170 7.67 -11.81 12.86
CA MET A 170 7.62 -12.97 13.77
C MET A 170 7.51 -14.28 12.99
N PHE A 171 6.72 -14.30 11.93
CA PHE A 171 6.61 -15.46 11.05
C PHE A 171 7.95 -15.79 10.37
N LEU A 172 8.65 -14.78 9.85
CA LEU A 172 9.96 -14.95 9.23
C LEU A 172 10.99 -15.47 10.23
N LEU A 173 11.03 -14.90 11.44
CA LEU A 173 11.89 -15.36 12.54
C LEU A 173 11.62 -16.83 12.89
N GLY A 174 10.35 -17.22 12.97
CA GLY A 174 9.95 -18.60 13.21
C GLY A 174 10.41 -19.55 12.12
N LEU A 175 10.32 -19.15 10.85
CA LEU A 175 10.82 -19.94 9.70
C LEU A 175 12.34 -20.11 9.75
N GLN A 176 13.09 -19.06 10.08
CA GLN A 176 14.55 -19.11 10.20
C GLN A 176 14.96 -20.05 11.31
N SER A 177 14.38 -19.91 12.51
CA SER A 177 14.63 -20.80 13.64
C SER A 177 14.29 -22.26 13.34
N TYR A 178 13.20 -22.50 12.61
CA TYR A 178 12.85 -23.86 12.19
C TYR A 178 13.86 -24.45 11.21
N ARG A 179 14.32 -23.68 10.21
CA ARG A 179 15.37 -24.10 9.27
C ARG A 179 16.66 -24.47 9.99
N GLU A 180 17.07 -23.68 10.99
CA GLU A 180 18.26 -23.95 11.82
C GLU A 180 18.11 -25.24 12.63
N MET A 181 16.96 -25.45 13.25
CA MET A 181 16.68 -26.68 14.00
C MET A 181 16.74 -27.92 13.11
N VAL A 182 16.15 -27.87 11.90
CA VAL A 182 16.17 -28.98 10.95
C VAL A 182 17.61 -29.28 10.48
N ASN A 183 18.39 -28.25 10.16
CA ASN A 183 19.78 -28.40 9.75
C ASN A 183 20.64 -28.99 10.85
N ASN A 184 20.47 -28.54 12.09
CA ASN A 184 21.20 -29.06 13.26
C ASN A 184 20.80 -30.50 13.63
N THR A 185 19.54 -30.88 13.44
CA THR A 185 19.09 -32.27 13.69
C THR A 185 19.51 -33.22 12.55
N GLY A 186 19.58 -32.75 11.30
CA GLY A 186 20.11 -33.50 10.16
C GLY A 186 21.57 -33.84 10.34
N GLY A 187 22.40 -32.88 10.80
CA GLY A 187 23.83 -33.10 11.08
C GLY A 187 24.07 -34.13 12.19
N LYS A 188 23.26 -34.11 13.26
CA LYS A 188 23.36 -35.08 14.35
C LYS A 188 22.98 -36.52 13.94
N LYS A 189 22.08 -36.70 12.97
CA LYS A 189 21.73 -38.01 12.41
C LYS A 189 22.83 -38.57 11.51
N ALA A 190 23.55 -37.74 10.78
CA ALA A 190 24.68 -38.15 9.96
C ALA A 190 25.90 -38.54 10.84
N ALA A 191 26.23 -37.75 11.84
CA ALA A 191 27.32 -38.05 12.78
C ALA A 191 27.07 -39.31 13.60
N LYS A 192 25.82 -39.66 13.92
CA LYS A 192 25.46 -40.87 14.66
C LYS A 192 25.53 -42.16 13.80
N LYS A 193 25.52 -42.03 12.46
CA LYS A 193 25.68 -43.18 11.54
C LYS A 193 27.13 -43.54 11.26
N GLU A 194 28.08 -42.62 11.37
CA GLU A 194 29.50 -42.90 11.14
C GLU A 194 30.17 -43.64 12.32
N VAL A 195 29.63 -43.57 13.54
CA VAL A 195 30.24 -44.19 14.75
C VAL A 195 29.88 -45.67 14.91
N LYS A 196 29.16 -46.31 13.95
CA LYS A 196 28.77 -47.73 14.03
C LYS A 196 29.44 -48.67 13.03
N ALA A 197 30.67 -48.41 12.64
CA ALA A 197 31.51 -49.41 12.01
C ALA A 197 32.55 -49.94 13.01
N ALA A 198 32.18 -51.00 13.73
CA ALA A 198 33.09 -51.70 14.63
C ALA A 198 34.19 -52.45 13.84
N PRO A 199 35.43 -52.47 14.29
CA PRO A 199 36.50 -53.18 13.62
C PRO A 199 36.29 -54.70 13.68
N LYS A 200 36.45 -55.39 12.55
CA LYS A 200 36.46 -56.84 12.48
C LYS A 200 37.69 -57.40 13.23
N GLN A 201 37.43 -58.30 14.17
CA GLN A 201 38.50 -59.08 14.80
C GLN A 201 39.17 -60.01 13.80
N PRO A 202 40.49 -60.19 13.85
CA PRO A 202 41.17 -61.17 13.07
C PRO A 202 40.88 -62.60 13.61
N ALA A 203 40.61 -63.55 12.71
CA ALA A 203 40.43 -64.92 13.01
C ALA A 203 41.80 -65.54 13.38
N ALA A 204 41.83 -66.38 14.43
CA ALA A 204 42.95 -67.22 14.84
C ALA A 204 43.01 -68.48 13.92
#